data_e0c8fb239d58cc235f6a6692e0712e22
#
_entry.id   e0c8fb239d58cc235f6a6692e0712e22
#
_cell.length_a   1.000
_cell.length_b   1.000
_cell.length_c   1.000
_cell.angle_alpha   90.00
_cell.angle_beta   90.00
_cell.angle_gamma   90.00
#
_symmetry.space_group_name_H-M   'P 1'
#
loop_
_entity.id
_entity.type
_entity.pdbx_description
1 polymer ?
#
loop_
_entity_poly.entity_id
_entity_poly.type
_entity_poly.pdbx_seq_one_letter_code
_entity_poly.pdbx_strand_id
1 'polypeptide(L)'
;MDGRPDLGFVLMICGAVFDFFDGLAARLLKASSGIGKELDSLADMVSFGVLPSLMLFKLGNPSWGVLGYVPLLIAVFSALRLAKFNLDERQHQGFLGLPTPASAMICGSLSCHVHSTPGGLLSSWCAGPVFIPVLALVLCVLLVSEIPMFSMKFGGGNKASKADIFKRIAFLVLSAAGLAFVLLARLDWSIAVLICFTGYILVNLFSALLPTALSS
;
A
#
# COMPACT_ATOMS: atom_id res chain seq x y z
N MET A 1 -4.91 17.99 16.49
CA MET A 1 -4.01 16.95 15.99
C MET A 1 -2.67 17.61 15.75
N ASP A 2 -1.79 17.49 16.70
CA ASP A 2 -0.42 17.98 16.55
C ASP A 2 0.27 17.12 15.47
N GLY A 3 0.70 17.78 14.39
CA GLY A 3 1.11 17.10 13.16
C GLY A 3 2.38 16.27 13.32
N ARG A 4 2.23 15.06 13.89
CA ARG A 4 3.29 14.05 13.99
C ARG A 4 2.99 12.88 13.04
N PRO A 5 3.20 13.07 11.73
CA PRO A 5 3.01 12.00 10.75
C PRO A 5 3.97 10.83 10.96
N ASP A 6 5.15 11.08 11.55
CA ASP A 6 6.12 10.07 11.99
C ASP A 6 5.47 9.06 12.96
N LEU A 7 4.82 9.53 14.00
CA LEU A 7 4.12 8.68 14.96
C LEU A 7 2.93 7.97 14.31
N GLY A 8 2.15 8.68 13.48
CA GLY A 8 1.04 8.09 12.74
C GLY A 8 1.49 6.94 11.84
N PHE A 9 2.62 7.10 11.15
CA PHE A 9 3.17 6.08 10.29
C PHE A 9 3.69 4.87 11.08
N VAL A 10 4.41 5.09 12.19
CA VAL A 10 4.86 4.00 13.08
C VAL A 10 3.66 3.22 13.64
N LEU A 11 2.63 3.91 14.11
CA LEU A 11 1.41 3.25 14.61
C LEU A 11 0.69 2.44 13.51
N MET A 12 0.68 2.93 12.28
CA MET A 12 0.13 2.20 11.13
C MET A 12 0.92 0.93 10.83
N ILE A 13 2.26 0.97 10.91
CA ILE A 13 3.11 -0.24 10.78
C ILE A 13 2.82 -1.22 11.93
N CYS A 14 2.72 -0.73 13.15
CA CYS A 14 2.33 -1.57 14.29
C CYS A 14 0.95 -2.23 14.05
N GLY A 15 -0.02 -1.48 13.54
CA GLY A 15 -1.32 -2.00 13.15
C GLY A 15 -1.22 -3.14 12.13
N ALA A 16 -0.37 -2.98 11.10
CA ALA A 16 -0.15 -4.03 10.10
C ALA A 16 0.49 -5.31 10.69
N VAL A 17 1.35 -5.14 11.69
CA VAL A 17 1.95 -6.28 12.41
C VAL A 17 0.91 -7.00 13.25
N PHE A 18 0.04 -6.28 13.97
CA PHE A 18 -1.03 -6.87 14.76
C PHE A 18 -2.05 -7.59 13.89
N ASP A 19 -2.48 -6.99 12.77
CA ASP A 19 -3.36 -7.60 11.77
C ASP A 19 -2.78 -8.92 11.22
N PHE A 20 -1.48 -8.95 10.95
CA PHE A 20 -0.83 -10.20 10.54
C PHE A 20 -0.89 -11.28 11.62
N PHE A 21 -0.65 -10.91 12.89
CA PHE A 21 -0.64 -11.86 14.01
C PHE A 21 -2.04 -12.35 14.39
N ASP A 22 -3.06 -11.51 14.35
CA ASP A 22 -4.44 -11.95 14.68
C ASP A 22 -4.99 -12.87 13.59
N GLY A 23 -4.75 -12.59 12.30
CA GLY A 23 -5.07 -13.50 11.21
C GLY A 23 -4.27 -14.83 11.27
N LEU A 24 -3.05 -14.82 11.80
CA LEU A 24 -2.28 -16.04 12.06
C LEU A 24 -2.87 -16.83 13.24
N ALA A 25 -3.17 -16.14 14.35
CA ALA A 25 -3.75 -16.75 15.55
C ALA A 25 -5.12 -17.38 15.25
N ALA A 26 -6.01 -16.67 14.53
CA ALA A 26 -7.31 -17.18 14.13
C ALA A 26 -7.21 -18.49 13.33
N ARG A 27 -6.22 -18.59 12.43
CA ARG A 27 -5.95 -19.80 11.65
C ARG A 27 -5.39 -20.94 12.50
N LEU A 28 -4.43 -20.66 13.38
CA LEU A 28 -3.82 -21.68 14.25
C LEU A 28 -4.82 -22.24 15.27
N LEU A 29 -5.67 -21.37 15.82
CA LEU A 29 -6.69 -21.76 16.81
C LEU A 29 -7.97 -22.29 16.14
N LYS A 30 -8.06 -22.27 14.80
CA LYS A 30 -9.28 -22.61 14.05
C LYS A 30 -10.53 -21.85 14.54
N ALA A 31 -10.34 -20.62 15.01
CA ALA A 31 -11.35 -19.77 15.64
C ALA A 31 -11.84 -18.69 14.65
N SER A 32 -12.18 -19.09 13.41
CA SER A 32 -12.76 -18.16 12.44
C SER A 32 -14.26 -18.02 12.67
N SER A 33 -14.74 -16.76 12.75
CA SER A 33 -16.17 -16.42 12.81
C SER A 33 -16.51 -15.42 11.72
N GLY A 34 -17.78 -15.42 11.26
CA GLY A 34 -18.24 -14.45 10.27
C GLY A 34 -18.08 -13.00 10.76
N ILE A 35 -18.43 -12.75 12.04
CA ILE A 35 -18.30 -11.42 12.63
C ILE A 35 -16.83 -10.99 12.79
N GLY A 36 -15.93 -11.94 13.08
CA GLY A 36 -14.50 -11.67 13.16
C GLY A 36 -13.93 -11.18 11.82
N LYS A 37 -14.35 -11.79 10.70
CA LYS A 37 -13.95 -11.35 9.35
C LYS A 37 -14.42 -9.94 9.02
N GLU A 38 -15.63 -9.58 9.42
CA GLU A 38 -16.16 -8.23 9.17
C GLU A 38 -15.46 -7.18 10.07
N LEU A 39 -15.17 -7.52 11.33
CA LEU A 39 -14.41 -6.65 12.23
C LEU A 39 -12.99 -6.41 11.74
N ASP A 40 -12.32 -7.42 11.22
CA ASP A 40 -11.01 -7.35 10.58
C ASP A 40 -11.05 -6.37 9.39
N SER A 41 -12.03 -6.51 8.50
CA SER A 41 -12.21 -5.58 7.37
C SER A 41 -12.48 -4.14 7.81
N LEU A 42 -13.22 -3.93 8.91
CA LEU A 42 -13.46 -2.58 9.45
C LEU A 42 -12.20 -1.99 10.09
N ALA A 43 -11.42 -2.80 10.80
CA ALA A 43 -10.12 -2.39 11.36
C ALA A 43 -9.14 -2.01 10.25
N ASP A 44 -9.07 -2.83 9.20
CA ASP A 44 -8.27 -2.55 7.98
C ASP A 44 -8.69 -1.25 7.31
N MET A 45 -9.99 -1.01 7.19
CA MET A 45 -10.50 0.23 6.60
C MET A 45 -10.04 1.46 7.40
N VAL A 46 -10.06 1.41 8.72
CA VAL A 46 -9.61 2.52 9.57
C VAL A 46 -8.10 2.69 9.48
N SER A 47 -7.34 1.61 9.65
CA SER A 47 -5.88 1.64 9.75
C SER A 47 -5.20 1.90 8.39
N PHE A 48 -5.72 1.30 7.30
CA PHE A 48 -5.11 1.34 5.97
C PHE A 48 -5.93 2.09 4.92
N GLY A 49 -7.12 2.58 5.26
CA GLY A 49 -7.94 3.45 4.42
C GLY A 49 -8.00 4.87 4.95
N VAL A 50 -8.61 5.06 6.13
CA VAL A 50 -8.88 6.39 6.69
C VAL A 50 -7.60 7.10 7.14
N LEU A 51 -6.77 6.43 7.94
CA LEU A 51 -5.54 7.04 8.47
C LEU A 51 -4.62 7.56 7.35
N PRO A 52 -4.21 6.75 6.34
CA PRO A 52 -3.34 7.24 5.27
C PRO A 52 -3.99 8.30 4.39
N SER A 53 -5.31 8.26 4.18
CA SER A 53 -6.03 9.32 3.46
C SER A 53 -5.94 10.66 4.18
N LEU A 54 -6.09 10.65 5.51
CA LEU A 54 -5.94 11.84 6.35
C LEU A 54 -4.48 12.34 6.40
N MET A 55 -3.50 11.43 6.37
CA MET A 55 -2.09 11.80 6.31
C MET A 55 -1.77 12.55 5.01
N LEU A 56 -2.22 12.06 3.86
CA LEU A 56 -2.08 12.77 2.58
C LEU A 56 -2.89 14.06 2.52
N PHE A 57 -4.12 14.07 3.05
CA PHE A 57 -4.94 15.28 3.12
C PHE A 57 -4.23 16.40 3.88
N LYS A 58 -3.52 16.06 4.96
CA LYS A 58 -2.74 17.03 5.74
C LYS A 58 -1.48 17.56 5.04
N LEU A 59 -0.92 16.82 4.09
CA LEU A 59 0.15 17.31 3.24
C LEU A 59 -0.36 18.35 2.22
N GLY A 60 -1.65 18.27 1.87
CA GLY A 60 -2.31 19.22 0.98
C GLY A 60 -2.45 20.60 1.61
N ASN A 61 -2.66 21.61 0.77
CA ASN A 61 -2.91 22.98 1.20
C ASN A 61 -4.40 23.32 1.03
N PRO A 62 -5.06 23.91 2.04
CA PRO A 62 -6.45 24.33 1.94
C PRO A 62 -6.73 25.30 0.79
N SER A 63 -5.72 26.05 0.33
CA SER A 63 -5.84 26.98 -0.81
C SER A 63 -6.09 26.29 -2.16
N TRP A 64 -5.93 24.95 -2.24
CA TRP A 64 -6.20 24.19 -3.47
C TRP A 64 -7.69 23.92 -3.73
N GLY A 65 -8.58 24.45 -2.87
CA GLY A 65 -10.02 24.26 -3.01
C GLY A 65 -10.40 22.78 -2.99
N VAL A 66 -11.22 22.36 -3.96
CA VAL A 66 -11.72 20.97 -4.07
C VAL A 66 -10.60 19.94 -4.24
N LEU A 67 -9.49 20.31 -4.90
CA LEU A 67 -8.35 19.40 -5.10
C LEU A 67 -7.70 18.97 -3.79
N GLY A 68 -7.75 19.81 -2.75
CA GLY A 68 -7.24 19.46 -1.43
C GLY A 68 -7.97 18.30 -0.77
N TYR A 69 -9.22 18.01 -1.14
CA TYR A 69 -10.04 16.93 -0.59
C TYR A 69 -9.90 15.60 -1.35
N VAL A 70 -9.28 15.59 -2.53
CA VAL A 70 -9.11 14.39 -3.35
C VAL A 70 -8.44 13.23 -2.59
N PRO A 71 -7.43 13.43 -1.71
CA PRO A 71 -6.84 12.35 -0.92
C PRO A 71 -7.84 11.57 -0.07
N LEU A 72 -8.94 12.19 0.37
CA LEU A 72 -9.97 11.52 1.17
C LEU A 72 -10.70 10.41 0.38
N LEU A 73 -10.67 10.45 -0.94
CA LEU A 73 -11.21 9.38 -1.78
C LEU A 73 -10.50 8.05 -1.55
N ILE A 74 -9.24 8.05 -1.11
CA ILE A 74 -8.51 6.81 -0.79
C ILE A 74 -9.26 5.98 0.26
N ALA A 75 -9.86 6.62 1.27
CA ALA A 75 -10.67 5.92 2.27
C ALA A 75 -11.89 5.26 1.62
N VAL A 76 -12.60 5.97 0.73
CA VAL A 76 -13.78 5.44 0.03
C VAL A 76 -13.41 4.27 -0.87
N PHE A 77 -12.35 4.41 -1.66
CA PHE A 77 -11.89 3.36 -2.57
C PHE A 77 -11.28 2.16 -1.81
N SER A 78 -10.69 2.39 -0.64
CA SER A 78 -10.27 1.31 0.26
C SER A 78 -11.46 0.50 0.79
N ALA A 79 -12.54 1.17 1.19
CA ALA A 79 -13.78 0.49 1.61
C ALA A 79 -14.38 -0.33 0.46
N LEU A 80 -14.47 0.25 -0.75
CA LEU A 80 -14.94 -0.46 -1.94
C LEU A 80 -14.08 -1.69 -2.26
N ARG A 81 -12.76 -1.57 -2.16
CA ARG A 81 -11.84 -2.68 -2.37
C ARG A 81 -12.03 -3.79 -1.35
N LEU A 82 -12.16 -3.46 -0.05
CA LEU A 82 -12.37 -4.46 1.01
C LEU A 82 -13.73 -5.17 0.82
N ALA A 83 -14.78 -4.43 0.47
CA ALA A 83 -16.09 -5.01 0.15
C ALA A 83 -16.02 -5.95 -1.07
N LYS A 84 -15.35 -5.51 -2.17
CA LYS A 84 -15.13 -6.34 -3.36
C LYS A 84 -14.33 -7.61 -3.02
N PHE A 85 -13.29 -7.48 -2.17
CA PHE A 85 -12.48 -8.61 -1.74
C PHE A 85 -13.27 -9.64 -0.95
N ASN A 86 -14.20 -9.22 -0.10
CA ASN A 86 -15.04 -10.13 0.69
C ASN A 86 -16.08 -10.88 -0.14
N LEU A 87 -16.51 -10.33 -1.27
CA LEU A 87 -17.54 -10.90 -2.15
C LEU A 87 -16.98 -11.71 -3.33
N ASP A 88 -15.74 -11.47 -3.75
CA ASP A 88 -15.17 -12.05 -4.96
C ASP A 88 -14.43 -13.36 -4.69
N GLU A 89 -15.07 -14.49 -5.03
CA GLU A 89 -14.50 -15.85 -4.87
C GLU A 89 -13.23 -16.08 -5.72
N ARG A 90 -13.03 -15.30 -6.80
CA ARG A 90 -11.84 -15.40 -7.67
C ARG A 90 -10.55 -15.02 -6.93
N GLN A 91 -10.65 -14.24 -5.86
CA GLN A 91 -9.52 -13.78 -5.07
C GLN A 91 -8.87 -14.87 -4.21
N HIS A 92 -9.45 -16.05 -4.13
CA HIS A 92 -8.80 -17.23 -3.54
C HIS A 92 -7.60 -17.73 -4.34
N GLN A 93 -7.51 -17.41 -5.64
CA GLN A 93 -6.42 -17.84 -6.54
C GLN A 93 -5.35 -16.78 -6.77
N GLY A 94 -5.59 -15.49 -6.44
CA GLY A 94 -4.63 -14.39 -6.61
C GLY A 94 -5.20 -13.07 -6.14
N PHE A 95 -4.33 -12.10 -5.86
CA PHE A 95 -4.77 -10.75 -5.53
C PHE A 95 -5.10 -9.96 -6.80
N LEU A 96 -6.31 -9.41 -6.89
CA LEU A 96 -6.71 -8.45 -7.89
C LEU A 96 -6.69 -7.04 -7.29
N GLY A 97 -6.00 -6.12 -7.95
CA GLY A 97 -5.84 -4.74 -7.50
C GLY A 97 -4.83 -4.54 -6.36
N LEU A 98 -4.51 -3.27 -6.08
CA LEU A 98 -3.54 -2.90 -5.05
C LEU A 98 -4.03 -3.27 -3.65
N PRO A 99 -3.24 -3.99 -2.82
CA PRO A 99 -3.58 -4.23 -1.41
C PRO A 99 -3.71 -2.92 -0.63
N THR A 100 -4.75 -2.79 0.22
CA THR A 100 -4.94 -1.59 1.06
C THR A 100 -3.73 -1.27 1.93
N PRO A 101 -3.05 -2.25 2.58
CA PRO A 101 -1.82 -1.95 3.31
C PRO A 101 -0.69 -1.40 2.43
N ALA A 102 -0.58 -1.84 1.16
CA ALA A 102 0.46 -1.31 0.27
C ALA A 102 0.21 0.17 -0.11
N SER A 103 -1.05 0.52 -0.41
CA SER A 103 -1.45 1.92 -0.61
C SER A 103 -1.17 2.76 0.65
N ALA A 104 -1.51 2.25 1.82
CA ALA A 104 -1.29 2.90 3.10
C ALA A 104 0.19 3.16 3.38
N MET A 105 1.07 2.18 3.10
CA MET A 105 2.51 2.33 3.27
C MET A 105 3.09 3.43 2.36
N ILE A 106 2.59 3.58 1.14
CA ILE A 106 2.99 4.68 0.24
C ILE A 106 2.57 6.03 0.82
N CYS A 107 1.33 6.16 1.25
CA CYS A 107 0.81 7.42 1.80
C CYS A 107 1.52 7.81 3.10
N GLY A 108 1.68 6.84 4.01
CA GLY A 108 2.33 7.05 5.30
C GLY A 108 3.81 7.37 5.18
N SER A 109 4.54 6.62 4.35
CA SER A 109 5.97 6.86 4.14
C SER A 109 6.24 8.19 3.46
N LEU A 110 5.41 8.58 2.47
CA LEU A 110 5.51 9.89 1.84
C LEU A 110 5.27 11.02 2.85
N SER A 111 4.22 10.90 3.67
CA SER A 111 3.88 11.90 4.69
C SER A 111 4.98 12.03 5.74
N CYS A 112 5.56 10.91 6.17
CA CYS A 112 6.67 10.88 7.11
C CYS A 112 7.92 11.54 6.50
N HIS A 113 8.28 11.17 5.26
CA HIS A 113 9.47 11.69 4.58
C HIS A 113 9.38 13.21 4.35
N VAL A 114 8.25 13.71 3.87
CA VAL A 114 8.04 15.14 3.64
C VAL A 114 8.16 15.94 4.95
N HIS A 115 7.69 15.36 6.05
CA HIS A 115 7.81 15.99 7.36
C HIS A 115 9.25 15.99 7.89
N SER A 116 10.01 14.90 7.68
CA SER A 116 11.39 14.77 8.13
C SER A 116 12.37 15.59 7.29
N THR A 117 12.05 15.84 6.01
CA THR A 117 12.94 16.50 5.06
C THR A 117 12.25 17.71 4.41
N PRO A 118 11.94 18.76 5.19
CA PRO A 118 11.36 19.99 4.64
C PRO A 118 12.38 20.66 3.68
N GLY A 119 11.94 20.94 2.45
CA GLY A 119 12.80 21.50 1.40
C GLY A 119 13.47 20.47 0.47
N GLY A 120 13.23 19.18 0.66
CA GLY A 120 13.63 18.14 -0.29
C GLY A 120 12.82 18.19 -1.60
N LEU A 121 13.28 17.45 -2.63
CA LEU A 121 12.59 17.37 -3.92
C LEU A 121 11.14 16.89 -3.79
N LEU A 122 10.89 15.84 -3.01
CA LEU A 122 9.53 15.32 -2.76
C LEU A 122 8.68 16.34 -2.00
N SER A 123 9.27 17.06 -1.03
CA SER A 123 8.58 18.10 -0.28
C SER A 123 8.14 19.25 -1.19
N SER A 124 8.99 19.69 -2.15
CA SER A 124 8.64 20.72 -3.11
C SER A 124 7.55 20.27 -4.09
N TRP A 125 7.55 19.02 -4.52
CA TRP A 125 6.46 18.45 -5.35
C TRP A 125 5.14 18.36 -4.57
N CYS A 126 5.19 17.93 -3.32
CA CYS A 126 4.02 17.85 -2.45
C CYS A 126 3.45 19.25 -2.09
N ALA A 127 4.26 20.30 -2.14
CA ALA A 127 3.80 21.68 -1.93
C ALA A 127 2.97 22.21 -3.11
N GLY A 128 3.06 21.57 -4.28
CA GLY A 128 2.27 21.93 -5.47
C GLY A 128 0.87 21.29 -5.46
N PRO A 129 -0.13 21.94 -6.11
CA PRO A 129 -1.53 21.51 -6.07
C PRO A 129 -1.83 20.26 -6.91
N VAL A 130 -0.87 19.73 -7.65
CA VAL A 130 -1.10 18.67 -8.64
C VAL A 130 -0.64 17.29 -8.14
N PHE A 131 0.53 17.21 -7.51
CA PHE A 131 1.18 15.94 -7.20
C PHE A 131 0.34 15.07 -6.25
N ILE A 132 -0.12 15.61 -5.12
CA ILE A 132 -0.89 14.86 -4.11
C ILE A 132 -2.26 14.40 -4.66
N PRO A 133 -3.08 15.24 -5.30
CA PRO A 133 -4.33 14.80 -5.91
C PRO A 133 -4.13 13.74 -7.00
N VAL A 134 -3.12 13.89 -7.86
CA VAL A 134 -2.83 12.90 -8.90
C VAL A 134 -2.40 11.57 -8.29
N LEU A 135 -1.50 11.58 -7.32
CA LEU A 135 -1.10 10.38 -6.59
C LEU A 135 -2.31 9.69 -5.96
N ALA A 136 -3.18 10.44 -5.29
CA ALA A 136 -4.39 9.90 -4.67
C ALA A 136 -5.32 9.25 -5.70
N LEU A 137 -5.55 9.88 -6.85
CA LEU A 137 -6.36 9.31 -7.93
C LEU A 137 -5.75 8.04 -8.50
N VAL A 138 -4.43 8.02 -8.74
CA VAL A 138 -3.72 6.82 -9.20
C VAL A 138 -3.88 5.67 -8.20
N LEU A 139 -3.72 5.93 -6.90
CA LEU A 139 -3.92 4.93 -5.86
C LEU A 139 -5.38 4.45 -5.81
N CYS A 140 -6.36 5.34 -5.96
CA CYS A 140 -7.78 4.98 -6.02
C CYS A 140 -8.08 4.03 -7.20
N VAL A 141 -7.56 4.35 -8.38
CA VAL A 141 -7.73 3.48 -9.57
C VAL A 141 -7.06 2.13 -9.35
N LEU A 142 -5.84 2.10 -8.80
CA LEU A 142 -5.12 0.86 -8.53
C LEU A 142 -5.80 -0.01 -7.48
N LEU A 143 -6.42 0.58 -6.45
CA LEU A 143 -7.16 -0.14 -5.40
C LEU A 143 -8.32 -0.97 -5.96
N VAL A 144 -9.06 -0.46 -6.93
CA VAL A 144 -10.24 -1.14 -7.52
C VAL A 144 -9.95 -1.80 -8.86
N SER A 145 -8.72 -1.69 -9.38
CA SER A 145 -8.30 -2.32 -10.63
C SER A 145 -8.37 -3.84 -10.54
N GLU A 146 -8.48 -4.50 -11.69
CA GLU A 146 -8.41 -5.97 -11.80
C GLU A 146 -7.01 -6.45 -12.23
N ILE A 147 -5.99 -5.62 -12.02
CA ILE A 147 -4.60 -5.98 -12.34
C ILE A 147 -4.16 -7.09 -11.40
N PRO A 148 -3.71 -8.25 -11.93
CA PRO A 148 -3.25 -9.35 -11.10
C PRO A 148 -1.95 -8.95 -10.39
N MET A 149 -2.01 -8.87 -9.06
CA MET A 149 -0.85 -8.58 -8.23
C MET A 149 -0.36 -9.84 -7.53
N PHE A 150 0.96 -10.06 -7.53
CA PHE A 150 1.50 -11.24 -6.88
C PHE A 150 1.32 -11.16 -5.36
N SER A 151 0.95 -12.30 -4.76
CA SER A 151 0.82 -12.43 -3.32
C SER A 151 2.18 -12.70 -2.69
N MET A 152 2.51 -11.95 -1.63
CA MET A 152 3.68 -12.24 -0.79
C MET A 152 3.47 -13.43 0.17
N LYS A 153 2.26 -14.02 0.19
CA LYS A 153 1.97 -15.16 1.07
C LYS A 153 2.75 -16.39 0.61
N PHE A 154 3.68 -16.86 1.44
CA PHE A 154 4.35 -18.14 1.30
C PHE A 154 3.39 -19.22 1.84
N GLY A 155 2.83 -20.09 0.97
CA GLY A 155 2.07 -21.25 1.46
C GLY A 155 0.67 -21.51 0.88
N GLY A 156 0.34 -21.00 -0.29
CA GLY A 156 -0.83 -21.49 -1.04
C GLY A 156 -0.43 -22.73 -1.87
N GLY A 157 -1.12 -23.85 -1.69
CA GLY A 157 -0.79 -25.18 -2.23
C GLY A 157 -0.74 -25.35 -3.75
N ASN A 158 -0.71 -24.30 -4.55
CA ASN A 158 -0.41 -24.36 -5.97
C ASN A 158 1.07 -24.05 -6.20
N LYS A 159 1.74 -24.87 -6.99
CA LYS A 159 3.12 -24.64 -7.45
C LYS A 159 3.18 -23.23 -8.06
N ALA A 160 3.92 -22.32 -7.41
CA ALA A 160 4.11 -20.96 -7.92
C ALA A 160 4.63 -21.05 -9.35
N SER A 161 3.99 -20.35 -10.27
CA SER A 161 4.46 -20.27 -11.67
C SER A 161 5.88 -19.69 -11.70
N LYS A 162 6.69 -20.10 -12.69
CA LYS A 162 8.02 -19.50 -12.90
C LYS A 162 7.95 -17.97 -12.99
N ALA A 163 6.88 -17.43 -13.58
CA ALA A 163 6.61 -16.01 -13.64
C ALA A 163 6.40 -15.37 -12.25
N ASP A 164 5.70 -16.05 -11.34
CA ASP A 164 5.48 -15.55 -9.97
C ASP A 164 6.77 -15.57 -9.14
N ILE A 165 7.60 -16.60 -9.34
CA ILE A 165 8.93 -16.67 -8.71
C ILE A 165 9.81 -15.52 -9.21
N PHE A 166 9.81 -15.27 -10.52
CA PHE A 166 10.57 -14.16 -11.11
C PHE A 166 10.12 -12.79 -10.54
N LYS A 167 8.81 -12.54 -10.44
CA LYS A 167 8.25 -11.31 -9.85
C LYS A 167 8.68 -11.13 -8.40
N ARG A 168 8.65 -12.20 -7.61
CA ARG A 168 9.09 -12.18 -6.20
C ARG A 168 10.57 -11.86 -6.08
N ILE A 169 11.41 -12.49 -6.91
CA ILE A 169 12.86 -12.23 -6.93
C ILE A 169 13.14 -10.80 -7.36
N ALA A 170 12.51 -10.33 -8.44
CA ALA A 170 12.65 -8.95 -8.93
C ALA A 170 12.26 -7.93 -7.85
N PHE A 171 11.16 -8.17 -7.14
CA PHE A 171 10.73 -7.33 -6.02
C PHE A 171 11.73 -7.35 -4.86
N LEU A 172 12.24 -8.53 -4.46
CA LEU A 172 13.22 -8.65 -3.38
C LEU A 172 14.53 -7.94 -3.73
N VAL A 173 15.01 -8.10 -4.96
CA VAL A 173 16.23 -7.42 -5.44
C VAL A 173 16.04 -5.91 -5.45
N LEU A 174 14.89 -5.42 -5.96
CA LEU A 174 14.58 -3.99 -6.00
C LEU A 174 14.46 -3.40 -4.58
N SER A 175 13.81 -4.12 -3.67
CA SER A 175 13.67 -3.70 -2.26
C SER A 175 15.02 -3.69 -1.54
N ALA A 176 15.86 -4.71 -1.76
CA ALA A 176 17.21 -4.77 -1.19
C ALA A 176 18.11 -3.65 -1.74
N ALA A 177 18.04 -3.39 -3.05
CA ALA A 177 18.78 -2.30 -3.68
C ALA A 177 18.32 -0.93 -3.18
N GLY A 178 17.00 -0.73 -3.02
CA GLY A 178 16.42 0.49 -2.46
C GLY A 178 16.86 0.71 -1.01
N LEU A 179 16.84 -0.33 -0.19
CA LEU A 179 17.30 -0.27 1.20
C LEU A 179 18.81 0.05 1.26
N ALA A 180 19.63 -0.63 0.46
CA ALA A 180 21.07 -0.37 0.39
C ALA A 180 21.36 1.08 -0.04
N PHE A 181 20.62 1.59 -1.04
CA PHE A 181 20.73 2.98 -1.49
C PHE A 181 20.43 3.96 -0.35
N VAL A 182 19.32 3.75 0.38
CA VAL A 182 18.92 4.61 1.50
C VAL A 182 19.97 4.60 2.62
N LEU A 183 20.52 3.43 2.96
CA LEU A 183 21.56 3.29 3.98
C LEU A 183 22.87 3.98 3.56
N LEU A 184 23.29 3.81 2.30
CA LEU A 184 24.50 4.43 1.77
C LEU A 184 24.37 5.95 1.65
N ALA A 185 23.21 6.43 1.20
CA ALA A 185 22.89 7.85 1.08
C ALA A 185 22.51 8.52 2.41
N ARG A 186 22.44 7.77 3.50
CA ARG A 186 22.01 8.23 4.84
C ARG A 186 20.66 8.98 4.81
N LEU A 187 19.75 8.49 3.99
CA LEU A 187 18.40 9.04 3.88
C LEU A 187 17.49 8.49 4.98
N ASP A 188 16.36 9.16 5.18
CA ASP A 188 15.33 8.68 6.10
C ASP A 188 14.82 7.29 5.74
N TRP A 189 14.61 6.45 6.74
CA TRP A 189 14.06 5.10 6.58
C TRP A 189 12.70 5.08 5.86
N SER A 190 11.91 6.15 5.99
CA SER A 190 10.60 6.28 5.34
C SER A 190 10.69 6.23 3.82
N ILE A 191 11.78 6.76 3.23
CA ILE A 191 11.99 6.70 1.78
C ILE A 191 12.30 5.27 1.30
N ALA A 192 12.90 4.42 2.14
CA ALA A 192 13.10 3.01 1.82
C ALA A 192 11.76 2.29 1.66
N VAL A 193 10.82 2.55 2.58
CA VAL A 193 9.46 2.00 2.49
C VAL A 193 8.74 2.51 1.24
N LEU A 194 8.85 3.81 0.94
CA LEU A 194 8.27 4.41 -0.26
C LEU A 194 8.81 3.75 -1.54
N ILE A 195 10.13 3.58 -1.66
CA ILE A 195 10.77 2.91 -2.81
C ILE A 195 10.30 1.46 -2.92
N CYS A 196 10.25 0.74 -1.81
CA CYS A 196 9.83 -0.66 -1.78
C CYS A 196 8.40 -0.83 -2.32
N PHE A 197 7.44 -0.09 -1.80
CA PHE A 197 6.03 -0.24 -2.21
C PHE A 197 5.73 0.37 -3.58
N THR A 198 6.42 1.44 -3.97
CA THR A 198 6.35 1.95 -5.35
C THR A 198 6.93 0.92 -6.32
N GLY A 199 8.06 0.31 -5.98
CA GLY A 199 8.67 -0.79 -6.74
C GLY A 199 7.74 -2.00 -6.87
N TYR A 200 7.00 -2.35 -5.80
CA TYR A 200 5.97 -3.39 -5.84
C TYR A 200 4.91 -3.09 -6.93
N ILE A 201 4.40 -1.86 -6.97
CA ILE A 201 3.43 -1.45 -7.98
C ILE A 201 4.05 -1.55 -9.39
N LEU A 202 5.25 -1.02 -9.60
CA LEU A 202 5.91 -1.02 -10.90
C LEU A 202 6.17 -2.43 -11.42
N VAL A 203 6.65 -3.35 -10.60
CA VAL A 203 6.88 -4.76 -10.99
C VAL A 203 5.58 -5.43 -11.43
N ASN A 204 4.47 -5.19 -10.70
CA ASN A 204 3.17 -5.75 -11.06
C ASN A 204 2.60 -5.15 -12.35
N LEU A 205 2.66 -3.82 -12.51
CA LEU A 205 2.21 -3.14 -13.72
C LEU A 205 3.01 -3.58 -14.94
N PHE A 206 4.34 -3.62 -14.83
CA PHE A 206 5.22 -4.07 -15.92
C PHE A 206 4.92 -5.51 -16.34
N SER A 207 4.71 -6.39 -15.35
CA SER A 207 4.37 -7.78 -15.63
C SER A 207 2.97 -7.96 -16.22
N ALA A 208 2.04 -7.06 -15.94
CA ALA A 208 0.71 -7.07 -16.55
C ALA A 208 0.71 -6.55 -17.99
N LEU A 209 1.63 -5.64 -18.33
CA LEU A 209 1.80 -5.08 -19.67
C LEU A 209 2.59 -5.99 -20.62
N LEU A 210 3.41 -6.92 -20.10
CA LEU A 210 4.12 -7.90 -20.91
C LEU A 210 3.28 -9.17 -21.03
N PRO A 211 2.48 -9.33 -22.08
CA PRO A 211 1.71 -10.56 -22.27
C PRO A 211 2.65 -11.72 -22.57
N THR A 212 2.67 -12.72 -21.67
CA THR A 212 2.89 -14.16 -21.95
C THR A 212 4.07 -14.61 -22.85
N ALA A 213 5.16 -13.88 -22.93
CA ALA A 213 6.37 -14.43 -23.58
C ALA A 213 7.11 -15.49 -22.73
N LEU A 214 6.66 -15.78 -21.50
CA LEU A 214 7.28 -16.71 -20.56
C LEU A 214 6.37 -17.88 -20.14
N SER A 215 5.26 -18.12 -20.84
CA SER A 215 4.34 -19.23 -20.55
C SER A 215 4.44 -20.42 -21.51
N SER A 216 5.52 -20.49 -22.29
CA SER A 216 5.86 -21.68 -23.09
C SER A 216 6.95 -22.50 -22.42
#